data_2afc634a45fef77eaee974d13b426801
#
_entry.id   2afc634a45fef77eaee974d13b426801
#
_cell.length_a   1.000
_cell.length_b   1.000
_cell.length_c   1.000
_cell.angle_alpha   90.00
_cell.angle_beta   90.00
_cell.angle_gamma   90.00
#
_symmetry.space_group_name_H-M   'P 1'
#
loop_
_entity.id
_entity.type
_entity.pdbx_description
1 polymer ?
#
loop_
_entity_poly.entity_id
_entity_poly.type
_entity_poly.pdbx_seq_one_letter_code
_entity_poly.pdbx_strand_id
1 'polypeptide(L)'
;MKWIPQSARFCLFGQSPSAKGVFNIYQLNRGKLELMSEWQKAFGIKCGTFKASPVSIRDVATVDYKGKLIIYDIERGVEKYNVQAHAHMGNQIDGIGGKGSEFGAPELVTGGADGCVRVWDPRQEAPVVSLEPSENEPIKPDCWTVAFGNAYN
;
A
#
# COMPACT_ATOMS: atom_id res chain seq x y z
N MET A 1 5.29 1.89 -9.39
CA MET A 1 5.17 3.36 -9.52
C MET A 1 3.73 3.79 -9.32
N LYS A 2 3.50 4.92 -8.61
CA LYS A 2 2.17 5.52 -8.40
C LYS A 2 2.27 7.05 -8.47
N TRP A 3 1.41 7.68 -9.25
CA TRP A 3 1.31 9.14 -9.28
C TRP A 3 0.76 9.68 -7.96
N ILE A 4 1.38 10.74 -7.43
CA ILE A 4 0.86 11.48 -6.28
C ILE A 4 -0.34 12.30 -6.77
N PRO A 5 -1.52 12.13 -6.16
CA PRO A 5 -2.74 12.80 -6.61
C PRO A 5 -2.56 14.32 -6.74
N GLN A 6 -3.11 14.89 -7.81
CA GLN A 6 -3.10 16.33 -8.10
C GLN A 6 -1.69 16.97 -8.09
N SER A 7 -0.68 16.26 -8.58
CA SER A 7 0.68 16.78 -8.65
C SER A 7 1.42 16.24 -9.88
N ALA A 8 2.54 16.87 -10.23
CA ALA A 8 3.48 16.38 -11.24
C ALA A 8 4.55 15.47 -10.62
N ARG A 9 4.24 14.86 -9.46
CA ARG A 9 5.14 13.95 -8.73
C ARG A 9 4.61 12.52 -8.73
N PHE A 10 5.52 11.56 -8.62
CA PHE A 10 5.17 10.16 -8.45
C PHE A 10 6.12 9.45 -7.48
N CYS A 11 5.63 8.40 -6.85
CA CYS A 11 6.42 7.49 -6.03
C CYS A 11 6.86 6.28 -6.85
N LEU A 12 8.13 5.91 -6.70
CA LEU A 12 8.68 4.64 -7.15
C LEU A 12 8.96 3.77 -5.94
N PHE A 13 8.40 2.56 -5.95
CA PHE A 13 8.64 1.55 -4.92
C PHE A 13 9.41 0.39 -5.51
N GLY A 14 10.22 -0.26 -4.70
CA GLY A 14 10.97 -1.41 -5.15
C GLY A 14 11.89 -2.00 -4.11
N GLN A 15 12.83 -2.77 -4.59
CA GLN A 15 13.88 -3.40 -3.82
C GLN A 15 15.23 -3.12 -4.48
N SER A 16 16.22 -2.75 -3.67
CA SER A 16 17.60 -2.62 -4.12
C SER A 16 18.27 -3.99 -4.29
N PRO A 17 19.42 -4.08 -4.98
CA PRO A 17 20.19 -5.32 -5.04
C PRO A 17 20.61 -5.88 -3.68
N SER A 18 20.70 -5.03 -2.64
CA SER A 18 20.97 -5.42 -1.26
C SER A 18 19.72 -5.84 -0.47
N ALA A 19 18.62 -6.15 -1.16
CA ALA A 19 17.33 -6.56 -0.60
C ALA A 19 16.63 -5.52 0.29
N LYS A 20 17.14 -4.28 0.34
CA LYS A 20 16.49 -3.18 1.06
C LYS A 20 15.39 -2.54 0.23
N GLY A 21 14.39 -2.02 0.91
CA GLY A 21 13.31 -1.30 0.25
C GLY A 21 13.76 0.06 -0.27
N VAL A 22 13.26 0.40 -1.46
CA VAL A 22 13.44 1.70 -2.10
C VAL A 22 12.09 2.39 -2.16
N PHE A 23 12.05 3.62 -1.70
CA PHE A 23 10.90 4.50 -1.81
C PHE A 23 11.39 5.89 -2.25
N ASN A 24 11.27 6.19 -3.52
CA ASN A 24 11.73 7.43 -4.11
C ASN A 24 10.55 8.28 -4.59
N ILE A 25 10.66 9.59 -4.41
CA ILE A 25 9.72 10.56 -4.96
C ILE A 25 10.42 11.34 -6.06
N TYR A 26 9.83 11.33 -7.23
CA TYR A 26 10.28 12.08 -8.39
C TYR A 26 9.28 13.15 -8.77
N GLN A 27 9.79 14.25 -9.30
CA GLN A 27 9.00 15.31 -9.93
C GLN A 27 9.30 15.34 -11.42
N LEU A 28 8.26 15.46 -12.24
CA LEU A 28 8.38 15.72 -13.66
C LEU A 28 8.35 17.25 -13.88
N ASN A 29 9.48 17.80 -14.33
CA ASN A 29 9.63 19.24 -14.58
C ASN A 29 10.10 19.44 -16.03
N ARG A 30 9.24 19.99 -16.90
CA ARG A 30 9.54 20.28 -18.32
C ARG A 30 10.20 19.13 -19.07
N GLY A 31 9.70 17.89 -18.87
CA GLY A 31 10.21 16.68 -19.49
C GLY A 31 11.46 16.08 -18.85
N LYS A 32 11.97 16.67 -17.76
CA LYS A 32 13.06 16.11 -16.95
C LYS A 32 12.53 15.51 -15.65
N LEU A 33 13.15 14.41 -15.23
CA LEU A 33 12.88 13.79 -13.94
C LEU A 33 13.87 14.29 -12.91
N GLU A 34 13.36 14.81 -11.82
CA GLU A 34 14.12 15.29 -10.68
C GLU A 34 13.80 14.42 -9.45
N LEU A 35 14.83 13.86 -8.82
CA LEU A 35 14.69 13.12 -7.57
C LEU A 35 14.48 14.12 -6.43
N MET A 36 13.31 14.06 -5.79
CA MET A 36 12.93 14.96 -4.70
C MET A 36 13.25 14.37 -3.32
N SER A 37 13.04 13.07 -3.17
CA SER A 37 13.30 12.36 -1.90
C SER A 37 13.65 10.91 -2.17
N GLU A 38 14.55 10.37 -1.36
CA GLU A 38 14.94 8.98 -1.37
C GLU A 38 14.92 8.42 0.05
N TRP A 39 14.11 7.39 0.27
CA TRP A 39 14.01 6.72 1.56
C TRP A 39 14.36 5.25 1.42
N GLN A 40 15.35 4.83 2.17
CA GLN A 40 15.68 3.41 2.28
C GLN A 40 14.82 2.78 3.38
N LYS A 41 14.18 1.67 3.07
CA LYS A 41 13.35 0.88 4.00
C LYS A 41 14.00 -0.46 4.31
N ALA A 42 13.60 -1.08 5.40
CA ALA A 42 14.19 -2.35 5.85
C ALA A 42 14.01 -3.47 4.81
N PHE A 43 12.84 -3.52 4.17
CA PHE A 43 12.47 -4.56 3.20
C PHE A 43 11.90 -3.95 1.93
N GLY A 44 12.03 -4.67 0.80
CA GLY A 44 11.50 -4.28 -0.49
C GLY A 44 10.00 -4.02 -0.44
N ILE A 45 9.55 -2.94 -1.09
CA ILE A 45 8.13 -2.59 -1.19
C ILE A 45 7.58 -3.19 -2.48
N LYS A 46 6.54 -4.01 -2.36
CA LYS A 46 5.93 -4.72 -3.49
C LYS A 46 4.92 -3.86 -4.23
N CYS A 47 4.02 -3.23 -3.50
CA CYS A 47 2.92 -2.44 -4.04
C CYS A 47 2.54 -1.29 -3.11
N GLY A 48 1.84 -0.27 -3.64
CA GLY A 48 1.33 0.83 -2.84
C GLY A 48 0.13 1.51 -3.48
N THR A 49 -0.66 2.22 -2.67
CA THR A 49 -1.85 2.97 -3.10
C THR A 49 -1.97 4.30 -2.37
N PHE A 50 -2.42 5.36 -3.06
CA PHE A 50 -2.77 6.65 -2.45
C PHE A 50 -4.21 6.70 -1.93
N LYS A 51 -4.94 5.60 -2.03
CA LYS A 51 -6.32 5.51 -1.53
C LYS A 51 -6.41 5.21 -0.02
N ALA A 52 -5.33 5.45 0.73
CA ALA A 52 -5.27 5.32 2.19
C ALA A 52 -5.83 6.54 2.94
N SER A 53 -6.06 7.64 2.23
CA SER A 53 -6.53 8.90 2.79
C SER A 53 -7.25 9.75 1.74
N PRO A 54 -7.93 10.84 2.13
CA PRO A 54 -8.43 11.84 1.20
C PRO A 54 -7.30 12.41 0.33
N VAL A 55 -7.64 12.83 -0.89
CA VAL A 55 -6.68 13.36 -1.88
C VAL A 55 -5.87 14.55 -1.35
N SER A 56 -6.44 15.34 -0.45
CA SER A 56 -5.78 16.49 0.18
C SER A 56 -4.65 16.11 1.14
N ILE A 57 -4.72 14.90 1.74
CA ILE A 57 -3.72 14.42 2.72
C ILE A 57 -2.57 13.69 2.02
N ARG A 58 -2.85 12.92 0.97
CA ARG A 58 -1.87 12.21 0.15
C ARG A 58 -1.02 11.17 0.90
N ASP A 59 -1.57 10.53 1.93
CA ASP A 59 -0.91 9.39 2.54
C ASP A 59 -0.83 8.23 1.54
N VAL A 60 0.27 7.49 1.58
CA VAL A 60 0.45 6.30 0.75
C VAL A 60 0.54 5.06 1.62
N ALA A 61 -0.33 4.08 1.37
CA ALA A 61 -0.23 2.76 1.97
C ALA A 61 0.58 1.84 1.07
N THR A 62 1.43 1.00 1.68
CA THR A 62 2.29 0.06 0.98
C THR A 62 2.24 -1.31 1.63
N VAL A 63 2.48 -2.37 0.86
CA VAL A 63 2.79 -3.70 1.35
C VAL A 63 4.19 -4.11 0.92
N ASP A 64 4.91 -4.81 1.80
CA ASP A 64 6.30 -5.17 1.59
C ASP A 64 6.51 -6.69 1.43
N TYR A 65 7.76 -7.08 1.13
CA TYR A 65 8.17 -8.46 0.95
C TYR A 65 8.16 -9.28 2.25
N LYS A 66 7.93 -8.65 3.40
CA LYS A 66 7.75 -9.31 4.70
C LYS A 66 6.31 -9.31 5.18
N GLY A 67 5.38 -8.86 4.32
CA GLY A 67 3.95 -8.85 4.62
C GLY A 67 3.51 -7.72 5.53
N LYS A 68 4.32 -6.68 5.72
CA LYS A 68 3.91 -5.50 6.47
C LYS A 68 3.04 -4.59 5.63
N LEU A 69 1.99 -4.07 6.23
CA LEU A 69 1.20 -2.94 5.74
C LEU A 69 1.65 -1.68 6.47
N ILE A 70 2.13 -0.69 5.71
CA ILE A 70 2.65 0.56 6.27
C ILE A 70 2.01 1.74 5.54
N ILE A 71 1.52 2.73 6.28
CA ILE A 71 1.03 4.00 5.74
C ILE A 71 2.04 5.09 6.05
N TYR A 72 2.45 5.83 5.03
CA TYR A 72 3.39 6.95 5.11
C TYR A 72 2.71 8.28 4.83
N ASP A 73 3.00 9.27 5.66
CA ASP A 73 2.85 10.68 5.31
C ASP A 73 4.04 11.07 4.42
N ILE A 74 3.78 11.27 3.13
CA ILE A 74 4.86 11.51 2.15
C ILE A 74 5.46 12.93 2.25
N GLU A 75 4.73 13.87 2.82
CA GLU A 75 5.23 15.25 2.97
C GLU A 75 6.17 15.36 4.18
N ARG A 76 5.92 14.57 5.24
CA ARG A 76 6.74 14.55 6.45
C ARG A 76 7.77 13.43 6.49
N GLY A 77 7.60 12.40 5.65
CA GLY A 77 8.48 11.23 5.61
C GLY A 77 8.32 10.26 6.79
N VAL A 78 7.18 10.30 7.49
CA VAL A 78 6.95 9.51 8.71
C VAL A 78 5.93 8.40 8.48
N GLU A 79 6.07 7.32 9.26
CA GLU A 79 5.10 6.23 9.32
C GLU A 79 3.95 6.61 10.25
N LYS A 80 2.72 6.48 9.77
CA LYS A 80 1.49 6.76 10.53
C LYS A 80 0.80 5.49 11.02
N TYR A 81 1.04 4.37 10.33
CA TYR A 81 0.46 3.08 10.61
C TYR A 81 1.43 1.99 10.18
N ASN A 82 1.59 0.92 10.97
CA ASN A 82 2.51 -0.18 10.67
C ASN A 82 2.05 -1.45 11.37
N VAL A 83 1.55 -2.43 10.59
CA VAL A 83 1.07 -3.71 11.10
C VAL A 83 1.61 -4.87 10.27
N GLN A 84 1.68 -6.06 10.88
CA GLN A 84 1.95 -7.30 10.16
C GLN A 84 0.65 -7.77 9.50
N ALA A 85 0.51 -7.49 8.21
CA ALA A 85 -0.70 -7.81 7.45
C ALA A 85 -0.74 -9.26 6.96
N HIS A 86 0.40 -9.85 6.61
CA HIS A 86 0.51 -11.19 6.06
C HIS A 86 1.69 -11.94 6.66
N ALA A 87 1.59 -13.28 6.78
CA ALA A 87 2.68 -14.13 7.27
C ALA A 87 3.87 -14.18 6.29
N HIS A 88 3.59 -13.94 5.01
CA HIS A 88 4.55 -13.90 3.92
C HIS A 88 4.45 -12.57 3.17
N MET A 89 5.00 -12.49 1.97
CA MET A 89 4.97 -11.28 1.15
C MET A 89 3.54 -10.77 0.92
N GLY A 90 3.34 -9.46 1.11
CA GLY A 90 2.15 -8.78 0.63
C GLY A 90 2.24 -8.55 -0.88
N ASN A 91 1.31 -9.12 -1.64
CA ASN A 91 1.33 -9.07 -3.10
C ASN A 91 0.69 -7.81 -3.66
N GLN A 92 -0.44 -7.42 -3.10
CA GLN A 92 -1.24 -6.29 -3.61
C GLN A 92 -1.96 -5.55 -2.48
N ILE A 93 -2.23 -4.28 -2.73
CA ILE A 93 -3.01 -3.40 -1.87
C ILE A 93 -3.88 -2.47 -2.70
N ASP A 94 -5.12 -2.26 -2.27
CA ASP A 94 -6.00 -1.19 -2.76
C ASP A 94 -6.71 -0.52 -1.59
N GLY A 95 -7.38 0.61 -1.85
CA GLY A 95 -8.12 1.35 -0.84
C GLY A 95 -9.35 2.03 -1.41
N ILE A 96 -10.24 2.45 -0.54
CA ILE A 96 -11.46 3.20 -0.91
C ILE A 96 -11.31 4.72 -0.70
N GLY A 97 -10.21 5.17 -0.10
CA GLY A 97 -9.88 6.59 0.05
C GLY A 97 -9.71 7.29 -1.29
N GLY A 98 -9.51 8.59 -1.25
CA GLY A 98 -9.33 9.41 -2.42
C GLY A 98 -10.49 10.38 -2.65
N LYS A 99 -10.78 10.71 -3.92
CA LYS A 99 -11.84 11.67 -4.28
C LYS A 99 -13.22 11.03 -4.04
N GLY A 100 -14.04 11.66 -3.21
CA GLY A 100 -15.39 11.19 -2.90
C GLY A 100 -15.49 10.27 -1.67
N SER A 101 -14.39 10.01 -0.96
CA SER A 101 -14.38 9.21 0.28
C SER A 101 -14.63 10.05 1.54
N GLU A 102 -15.53 11.00 1.48
CA GLU A 102 -15.84 11.87 2.63
C GLU A 102 -16.67 11.16 3.71
N PHE A 103 -17.20 9.97 3.39
CA PHE A 103 -18.05 9.19 4.27
C PHE A 103 -17.47 7.78 4.45
N GLY A 104 -17.22 7.38 5.70
CA GLY A 104 -16.77 6.06 6.09
C GLY A 104 -15.32 5.99 6.54
N ALA A 105 -14.88 4.76 6.84
CA ALA A 105 -13.50 4.47 7.20
C ALA A 105 -12.60 4.50 5.95
N PRO A 106 -11.34 4.93 6.06
CA PRO A 106 -10.37 4.86 4.97
C PRO A 106 -9.85 3.41 4.80
N GLU A 107 -10.76 2.48 4.48
CA GLU A 107 -10.46 1.06 4.43
C GLU A 107 -9.45 0.72 3.33
N LEU A 108 -8.59 -0.24 3.66
CA LEU A 108 -7.61 -0.82 2.77
C LEU A 108 -7.88 -2.32 2.64
N VAL A 109 -7.63 -2.89 1.46
CA VAL A 109 -7.63 -4.34 1.25
C VAL A 109 -6.24 -4.78 0.83
N THR A 110 -5.75 -5.89 1.43
CA THR A 110 -4.47 -6.49 1.09
C THR A 110 -4.64 -7.95 0.73
N GLY A 111 -3.85 -8.42 -0.24
CA GLY A 111 -3.70 -9.84 -0.58
C GLY A 111 -2.25 -10.26 -0.45
N GLY A 112 -1.99 -11.44 0.06
CA GLY A 112 -0.65 -11.92 0.35
C GLY A 112 -0.33 -13.32 -0.21
N ALA A 113 0.95 -13.66 -0.16
CA ALA A 113 1.46 -14.98 -0.51
C ALA A 113 1.12 -16.05 0.55
N ASP A 114 0.46 -15.68 1.63
CA ASP A 114 -0.18 -16.60 2.58
C ASP A 114 -1.58 -17.05 2.15
N GLY A 115 -2.04 -16.62 0.97
CA GLY A 115 -3.37 -16.89 0.42
C GLY A 115 -4.49 -16.06 1.04
N CYS A 116 -4.18 -15.23 2.02
CA CYS A 116 -5.18 -14.46 2.75
C CYS A 116 -5.52 -13.14 2.03
N VAL A 117 -6.79 -12.73 2.20
CA VAL A 117 -7.25 -11.38 1.88
C VAL A 117 -7.73 -10.73 3.17
N ARG A 118 -7.22 -9.54 3.48
CA ARG A 118 -7.59 -8.82 4.69
C ARG A 118 -8.04 -7.40 4.40
N VAL A 119 -9.10 -6.98 5.07
CA VAL A 119 -9.59 -5.59 5.05
C VAL A 119 -9.18 -4.91 6.35
N TRP A 120 -8.67 -3.70 6.23
CA TRP A 120 -8.07 -2.94 7.32
C TRP A 120 -8.75 -1.59 7.48
N ASP A 121 -8.99 -1.21 8.72
CA ASP A 121 -9.28 0.16 9.11
C ASP A 121 -8.02 0.71 9.82
N PRO A 122 -7.34 1.74 9.27
CA PRO A 122 -6.11 2.27 9.88
C PRO A 122 -6.27 2.88 11.29
N ARG A 123 -7.49 2.93 11.82
CA ARG A 123 -7.77 3.37 13.19
C ARG A 123 -7.58 2.26 14.22
N GLN A 124 -7.38 1.01 13.77
CA GLN A 124 -7.17 -0.17 14.62
C GLN A 124 -6.07 -1.08 14.05
N GLU A 125 -5.45 -1.90 14.91
CA GLU A 125 -4.35 -2.77 14.53
C GLU A 125 -4.80 -4.11 13.93
N ALA A 126 -5.97 -4.61 14.33
CA ALA A 126 -6.52 -5.86 13.82
C ALA A 126 -7.27 -5.64 12.49
N PRO A 127 -7.27 -6.61 11.58
CA PRO A 127 -8.08 -6.52 10.37
C PRO A 127 -9.58 -6.53 10.71
N VAL A 128 -10.36 -5.78 9.95
CA VAL A 128 -11.83 -5.76 10.06
C VAL A 128 -12.43 -7.06 9.53
N VAL A 129 -11.85 -7.56 8.44
CA VAL A 129 -12.24 -8.83 7.79
C VAL A 129 -10.97 -9.59 7.43
N SER A 130 -10.99 -10.91 7.63
CA SER A 130 -9.96 -11.83 7.14
C SER A 130 -10.63 -12.97 6.39
N LEU A 131 -10.26 -13.12 5.11
CA LEU A 131 -10.61 -14.28 4.29
C LEU A 131 -9.35 -15.13 4.19
N GLU A 132 -9.44 -16.35 4.69
CA GLU A 132 -8.32 -17.27 4.77
C GLU A 132 -8.60 -18.51 3.92
N PRO A 133 -7.56 -19.10 3.28
CA PRO A 133 -7.73 -20.38 2.59
C PRO A 133 -8.16 -21.48 3.57
N SER A 134 -8.89 -22.48 3.06
CA SER A 134 -9.33 -23.60 3.87
C SER A 134 -8.14 -24.33 4.52
N GLU A 135 -8.27 -24.69 5.79
CA GLU A 135 -7.25 -25.48 6.50
C GLU A 135 -7.03 -26.86 5.88
N ASN A 136 -8.06 -27.40 5.21
CA ASN A 136 -8.03 -28.71 4.58
C ASN A 136 -7.37 -28.72 3.20
N GLU A 137 -6.99 -27.56 2.65
CA GLU A 137 -6.29 -27.48 1.38
C GLU A 137 -4.79 -27.76 1.58
N PRO A 138 -4.24 -28.77 0.88
CA PRO A 138 -2.82 -29.13 1.01
C PRO A 138 -1.89 -28.05 0.44
N ILE A 139 -2.39 -27.22 -0.48
CA ILE A 139 -1.65 -26.10 -1.09
C ILE A 139 -2.52 -24.85 -0.97
N LYS A 140 -2.01 -23.87 -0.26
CA LYS A 140 -2.67 -22.56 -0.16
C LYS A 140 -2.20 -21.68 -1.32
N PRO A 141 -3.09 -21.33 -2.26
CA PRO A 141 -2.71 -20.49 -3.39
C PRO A 141 -2.44 -19.05 -2.94
N ASP A 142 -1.43 -18.42 -3.52
CA ASP A 142 -1.16 -17.00 -3.30
C ASP A 142 -2.36 -16.15 -3.75
N CYS A 143 -2.71 -15.14 -2.97
CA CYS A 143 -3.57 -14.07 -3.45
C CYS A 143 -2.71 -13.01 -4.19
N TRP A 144 -2.79 -13.00 -5.50
CA TRP A 144 -1.95 -12.13 -6.34
C TRP A 144 -2.45 -10.70 -6.47
N THR A 145 -3.78 -10.51 -6.45
CA THR A 145 -4.39 -9.20 -6.66
C THR A 145 -5.68 -9.04 -5.88
N VAL A 146 -5.90 -7.83 -5.41
CA VAL A 146 -7.13 -7.38 -4.74
C VAL A 146 -7.49 -6.00 -5.24
N ALA A 147 -8.78 -5.67 -5.25
CA ALA A 147 -9.27 -4.33 -5.54
C ALA A 147 -10.64 -4.12 -4.89
N PHE A 148 -10.92 -2.90 -4.46
CA PHE A 148 -12.28 -2.48 -4.16
C PHE A 148 -13.04 -2.16 -5.44
N GLY A 149 -14.31 -2.56 -5.51
CA GLY A 149 -15.22 -2.11 -6.55
C GLY A 149 -15.57 -0.64 -6.38
N ASN A 150 -15.71 0.08 -7.48
CA ASN A 150 -16.28 1.44 -7.48
C ASN A 150 -17.79 1.31 -7.56
N ALA A 151 -18.46 1.14 -6.42
CA ALA A 151 -19.92 1.23 -6.37
C ALA A 151 -20.30 2.71 -6.30
N TYR A 152 -20.52 3.34 -7.42
CA TYR A 152 -21.32 4.56 -7.50
C TYR A 152 -22.78 4.12 -7.64
N ASN A 153 -23.50 4.12 -6.54
CA ASN A 153 -24.97 4.10 -6.54
C ASN A 153 -25.46 5.42 -6.00
#